data_b1a25316086b33e0925876c576e6e7d6
#
_entry.id   b1a25316086b33e0925876c576e6e7d6
#
_cell.length_a   1.000
_cell.length_b   1.000
_cell.length_c   1.000
_cell.angle_alpha   90.00
_cell.angle_beta   90.00
_cell.angle_gamma   90.00
#
_symmetry.space_group_name_H-M   'P 1'
#
loop_
_entity.id
_entity.type
_entity.pdbx_description
1 polymer ?
#
loop_
_entity_poly.entity_id
_entity_poly.type
_entity_poly.pdbx_seq_one_letter_code
_entity_poly.pdbx_strand_id
1 'polypeptide(L)'
;FFTFLGLYLSAEEKSVSDERTLAQKYQKEGNYRDAWQLYQKLANQQNNSDQGVVHDLREGIQCLQQLNRVTEIDEFRESVLKNHAAKPRVLWKAAETLIQGPHYGYVIDEKFYRGHHRGVGRYVNTQELDRLSALRLMSQAVGLVMLKSDDNSDLASDINYDFAAYFMYGREGGNAWKLQVLT
;
A
#
# COMPACT_ATOMS: atom_id res chain seq x y z
N PHE A 1 38.14 3.43 3.34
CA PHE A 1 36.79 3.54 3.98
C PHE A 1 35.62 3.43 2.97
N PHE A 2 35.77 3.94 1.74
CA PHE A 2 34.69 3.88 0.71
C PHE A 2 34.45 2.47 0.12
N THR A 3 35.43 1.60 0.08
CA THR A 3 35.31 0.26 -0.51
C THR A 3 34.51 -0.73 0.37
N PHE A 4 34.54 -0.56 1.68
CA PHE A 4 33.76 -1.44 2.60
C PHE A 4 32.26 -1.14 2.60
N LEU A 5 31.89 0.12 2.44
CA LEU A 5 30.46 0.54 2.41
C LEU A 5 29.76 0.04 1.13
N GLY A 6 30.45 0.06 -0.02
CA GLY A 6 29.93 -0.44 -1.29
C GLY A 6 29.69 -1.95 -1.30
N LEU A 7 30.54 -2.73 -0.64
CA LEU A 7 30.37 -4.19 -0.50
C LEU A 7 29.21 -4.56 0.42
N TYR A 8 28.98 -3.80 1.47
CA TYR A 8 27.84 -4.01 2.39
C TYR A 8 26.50 -3.74 1.70
N LEU A 9 26.38 -2.62 0.97
CA LEU A 9 25.16 -2.27 0.22
C LEU A 9 24.84 -3.32 -0.85
N SER A 10 25.83 -3.82 -1.58
CA SER A 10 25.59 -4.85 -2.60
C SER A 10 25.19 -6.21 -2.01
N ALA A 11 25.65 -6.54 -0.81
CA ALA A 11 25.29 -7.76 -0.12
C ALA A 11 23.85 -7.71 0.43
N GLU A 12 23.41 -6.55 0.93
CA GLU A 12 22.01 -6.33 1.38
C GLU A 12 21.03 -6.35 0.23
N GLU A 13 21.32 -5.67 -0.88
CA GLU A 13 20.48 -5.68 -2.08
C GLU A 13 20.33 -7.10 -2.66
N LYS A 14 21.39 -7.87 -2.67
CA LYS A 14 21.37 -9.28 -3.10
C LYS A 14 20.50 -10.12 -2.16
N SER A 15 20.61 -9.93 -0.86
CA SER A 15 19.77 -10.62 0.15
C SER A 15 18.28 -10.31 -0.06
N VAL A 16 17.92 -9.04 -0.29
CA VAL A 16 16.53 -8.62 -0.57
C VAL A 16 16.01 -9.25 -1.85
N SER A 17 16.81 -9.33 -2.90
CA SER A 17 16.45 -9.97 -4.17
C SER A 17 16.25 -11.47 -4.01
N ASP A 18 17.11 -12.16 -3.26
CA ASP A 18 17.03 -13.60 -3.01
C ASP A 18 15.78 -13.95 -2.17
N GLU A 19 15.49 -13.18 -1.12
CA GLU A 19 14.28 -13.34 -0.30
C GLU A 19 13.00 -13.10 -1.11
N ARG A 20 12.99 -12.11 -2.01
CA ARG A 20 11.83 -11.85 -2.89
C ARG A 20 11.63 -12.99 -3.88
N THR A 21 12.70 -13.52 -4.45
CA THR A 21 12.64 -14.69 -5.33
C THR A 21 12.08 -15.91 -4.61
N LEU A 22 12.47 -16.12 -3.35
CA LEU A 22 11.94 -17.18 -2.52
C LEU A 22 10.44 -16.98 -2.20
N ALA A 23 10.03 -15.74 -1.88
CA ALA A 23 8.63 -15.41 -1.64
C ALA A 23 7.77 -15.70 -2.88
N GLN A 24 8.23 -15.30 -4.07
CA GLN A 24 7.57 -15.59 -5.34
C GLN A 24 7.46 -17.09 -5.63
N LYS A 25 8.49 -17.86 -5.27
CA LYS A 25 8.45 -19.32 -5.39
C LYS A 25 7.38 -19.91 -4.49
N TYR A 26 7.35 -19.55 -3.21
CA TYR A 26 6.33 -20.01 -2.27
C TYR A 26 4.90 -19.65 -2.74
N GLN A 27 4.72 -18.44 -3.24
CA GLN A 27 3.43 -17.99 -3.77
C GLN A 27 2.98 -18.84 -4.97
N LYS A 28 3.87 -19.14 -5.90
CA LYS A 28 3.59 -20.00 -7.07
C LYS A 28 3.27 -21.45 -6.67
N GLU A 29 3.87 -21.93 -5.59
CA GLU A 29 3.63 -23.26 -5.03
C GLU A 29 2.36 -23.33 -4.16
N GLY A 30 1.66 -22.18 -3.94
CA GLY A 30 0.49 -22.10 -3.07
C GLY A 30 0.81 -21.99 -1.58
N ASN A 31 2.07 -21.88 -1.20
CA ASN A 31 2.54 -21.71 0.18
C ASN A 31 2.40 -20.24 0.61
N TYR A 32 1.15 -19.70 0.56
CA TYR A 32 0.85 -18.29 0.80
C TYR A 32 1.25 -17.80 2.20
N ARG A 33 1.29 -18.67 3.20
CA ARG A 33 1.71 -18.30 4.55
C ARG A 33 3.18 -17.90 4.60
N ASP A 34 4.05 -18.72 4.01
CA ASP A 34 5.49 -18.50 4.00
C ASP A 34 5.83 -17.33 3.07
N ALA A 35 5.17 -17.23 1.92
CA ALA A 35 5.27 -16.08 1.03
C ALA A 35 4.87 -14.77 1.74
N TRP A 36 3.76 -14.77 2.48
CA TRP A 36 3.29 -13.64 3.27
C TRP A 36 4.34 -13.15 4.27
N GLN A 37 4.94 -14.06 5.04
CA GLN A 37 5.95 -13.67 6.04
C GLN A 37 7.14 -12.96 5.40
N LEU A 38 7.59 -13.42 4.24
CA LEU A 38 8.68 -12.77 3.51
C LEU A 38 8.25 -11.42 2.94
N TYR A 39 7.10 -11.31 2.29
CA TYR A 39 6.60 -10.03 1.77
C TYR A 39 6.36 -9.01 2.87
N GLN A 40 5.80 -9.43 4.02
CA GLN A 40 5.63 -8.56 5.18
C GLN A 40 6.96 -7.99 5.68
N LYS A 41 7.99 -8.83 5.79
CA LYS A 41 9.33 -8.42 6.16
C LYS A 41 9.91 -7.43 5.13
N LEU A 42 9.89 -7.81 3.84
CA LEU A 42 10.47 -7.03 2.75
C LEU A 42 9.81 -5.66 2.57
N ALA A 43 8.47 -5.62 2.62
CA ALA A 43 7.71 -4.36 2.49
C ALA A 43 7.99 -3.36 3.62
N ASN A 44 8.39 -3.85 4.81
CA ASN A 44 8.69 -3.01 5.96
C ASN A 44 10.17 -2.62 6.08
N GLN A 45 11.06 -3.15 5.24
CA GLN A 45 12.48 -2.79 5.25
C GLN A 45 12.70 -1.37 4.71
N GLN A 46 13.32 -0.50 5.50
CA GLN A 46 13.58 0.90 5.13
C GLN A 46 14.51 1.03 3.93
N ASN A 47 15.47 0.11 3.79
CA ASN A 47 16.46 0.11 2.70
C ASN A 47 15.92 -0.48 1.38
N ASN A 48 14.67 -0.95 1.36
CA ASN A 48 14.06 -1.48 0.15
C ASN A 48 13.75 -0.34 -0.85
N SER A 49 13.93 -0.61 -2.15
CA SER A 49 13.59 0.34 -3.20
C SER A 49 12.10 0.64 -3.22
N ASP A 50 11.70 1.83 -3.68
CA ASP A 50 10.29 2.21 -3.76
C ASP A 50 9.46 1.22 -4.59
N GLN A 51 10.02 0.74 -5.71
CA GLN A 51 9.39 -0.29 -6.54
C GLN A 51 9.29 -1.64 -5.81
N GLY A 52 10.34 -2.01 -5.08
CA GLY A 52 10.36 -3.22 -4.26
C GLY A 52 9.29 -3.19 -3.18
N VAL A 53 9.20 -2.11 -2.42
CA VAL A 53 8.17 -1.92 -1.38
C VAL A 53 6.76 -2.04 -1.97
N VAL A 54 6.51 -1.39 -3.12
CA VAL A 54 5.21 -1.45 -3.81
C VAL A 54 4.87 -2.86 -4.26
N HIS A 55 5.84 -3.57 -4.84
CA HIS A 55 5.67 -4.97 -5.24
C HIS A 55 5.33 -5.83 -4.02
N ASP A 56 6.14 -5.74 -2.96
CA ASP A 56 5.99 -6.58 -1.77
C ASP A 56 4.70 -6.27 -0.99
N LEU A 57 4.24 -5.01 -0.99
CA LEU A 57 2.93 -4.61 -0.45
C LEU A 57 1.78 -5.28 -1.22
N ARG A 58 1.81 -5.22 -2.55
CA ARG A 58 0.76 -5.80 -3.39
C ARG A 58 0.68 -7.31 -3.24
N GLU A 59 1.82 -7.99 -3.38
CA GLU A 59 1.90 -9.44 -3.29
C GLU A 59 1.57 -9.94 -1.88
N GLY A 60 1.98 -9.21 -0.86
CA GLY A 60 1.59 -9.49 0.54
C GLY A 60 0.08 -9.39 0.75
N ILE A 61 -0.58 -8.36 0.22
CA ILE A 61 -2.05 -8.24 0.27
C ILE A 61 -2.71 -9.41 -0.46
N GLN A 62 -2.19 -9.80 -1.63
CA GLN A 62 -2.71 -10.95 -2.37
C GLN A 62 -2.57 -12.25 -1.57
N CYS A 63 -1.45 -12.48 -0.90
CA CYS A 63 -1.27 -13.62 -0.02
C CYS A 63 -2.29 -13.63 1.13
N LEU A 64 -2.55 -12.48 1.78
CA LEU A 64 -3.56 -12.38 2.82
C LEU A 64 -4.97 -12.70 2.30
N GLN A 65 -5.30 -12.27 1.08
CA GLN A 65 -6.58 -12.62 0.43
C GLN A 65 -6.71 -14.12 0.19
N GLN A 66 -5.66 -14.77 -0.33
CA GLN A 66 -5.63 -16.23 -0.55
C GLN A 66 -5.74 -17.02 0.76
N LEU A 67 -5.18 -16.50 1.84
CA LEU A 67 -5.29 -17.07 3.18
C LEU A 67 -6.62 -16.77 3.89
N ASN A 68 -7.52 -16.01 3.25
CA ASN A 68 -8.75 -15.50 3.86
C ASN A 68 -8.50 -14.67 5.15
N ARG A 69 -7.36 -13.98 5.21
CA ARG A 69 -6.91 -13.10 6.32
C ARG A 69 -7.08 -11.62 5.95
N VAL A 70 -8.20 -11.28 5.32
CA VAL A 70 -8.50 -9.92 4.81
C VAL A 70 -8.52 -8.87 5.92
N THR A 71 -8.85 -9.27 7.15
CA THR A 71 -8.84 -8.41 8.34
C THR A 71 -7.47 -7.81 8.68
N GLU A 72 -6.39 -8.38 8.18
CA GLU A 72 -5.01 -7.94 8.48
C GLU A 72 -4.46 -6.98 7.41
N ILE A 73 -5.18 -6.77 6.31
CA ILE A 73 -4.72 -5.93 5.20
C ILE A 73 -4.50 -4.48 5.63
N ASP A 74 -5.41 -3.92 6.44
CA ASP A 74 -5.31 -2.53 6.85
C ASP A 74 -4.10 -2.31 7.77
N GLU A 75 -3.89 -3.19 8.75
CA GLU A 75 -2.73 -3.12 9.65
C GLU A 75 -1.41 -3.28 8.88
N PHE A 76 -1.35 -4.19 7.92
CA PHE A 76 -0.18 -4.35 7.06
C PHE A 76 0.10 -3.09 6.24
N ARG A 77 -0.91 -2.54 5.57
CA ARG A 77 -0.77 -1.30 4.79
C ARG A 77 -0.28 -0.15 5.68
N GLU A 78 -0.86 0.02 6.86
CA GLU A 78 -0.46 1.06 7.81
C GLU A 78 0.98 0.90 8.27
N SER A 79 1.45 -0.33 8.53
CA SER A 79 2.84 -0.58 8.90
C SER A 79 3.82 -0.16 7.80
N VAL A 80 3.49 -0.49 6.54
CA VAL A 80 4.31 -0.09 5.38
C VAL A 80 4.31 1.43 5.20
N LEU A 81 3.15 2.07 5.30
CA LEU A 81 3.02 3.53 5.20
C LEU A 81 3.81 4.25 6.28
N LYS A 82 3.79 3.75 7.52
CA LYS A 82 4.57 4.31 8.63
C LYS A 82 6.08 4.28 8.35
N ASN A 83 6.58 3.20 7.76
CA ASN A 83 8.00 3.03 7.46
C ASN A 83 8.46 3.80 6.22
N HIS A 84 7.54 4.17 5.33
CA HIS A 84 7.84 4.75 4.02
C HIS A 84 7.07 6.06 3.75
N ALA A 85 6.71 6.82 4.79
CA ALA A 85 5.88 8.02 4.68
C ALA A 85 6.42 9.12 3.74
N ALA A 86 7.75 9.14 3.49
CA ALA A 86 8.41 10.10 2.60
C ALA A 86 8.56 9.62 1.15
N LYS A 87 7.99 8.47 0.79
CA LYS A 87 8.12 7.84 -0.53
C LYS A 87 6.84 8.03 -1.36
N PRO A 88 6.77 8.99 -2.30
CA PRO A 88 5.54 9.31 -3.01
C PRO A 88 4.96 8.12 -3.80
N ARG A 89 5.81 7.30 -4.41
CA ARG A 89 5.39 6.08 -5.12
C ARG A 89 4.70 5.08 -4.19
N VAL A 90 5.19 4.93 -2.96
CA VAL A 90 4.59 4.02 -1.98
C VAL A 90 3.22 4.53 -1.52
N LEU A 91 3.10 5.84 -1.22
CA LEU A 91 1.83 6.47 -0.86
C LEU A 91 0.78 6.30 -1.98
N TRP A 92 1.18 6.59 -3.23
CA TRP A 92 0.32 6.42 -4.41
C TRP A 92 -0.19 4.99 -4.55
N LYS A 93 0.73 4.01 -4.51
CA LYS A 93 0.33 2.60 -4.72
C LYS A 93 -0.38 2.01 -3.51
N ALA A 94 -0.14 2.48 -2.30
CA ALA A 94 -0.96 2.15 -1.14
C ALA A 94 -2.39 2.70 -1.28
N ALA A 95 -2.57 3.91 -1.82
CA ALA A 95 -3.89 4.47 -2.16
C ALA A 95 -4.64 3.58 -3.16
N GLU A 96 -3.94 3.08 -4.19
CA GLU A 96 -4.50 2.15 -5.17
C GLU A 96 -5.04 0.87 -4.50
N THR A 97 -4.34 0.32 -3.50
CA THR A 97 -4.80 -0.87 -2.76
C THR A 97 -6.05 -0.61 -1.91
N LEU A 98 -6.31 0.64 -1.51
CA LEU A 98 -7.57 1.02 -0.86
C LEU A 98 -8.74 1.03 -1.85
N ILE A 99 -8.51 1.57 -3.06
CA ILE A 99 -9.55 1.66 -4.11
C ILE A 99 -9.92 0.29 -4.68
N GLN A 100 -8.94 -0.62 -4.79
CA GLN A 100 -9.13 -1.95 -5.36
C GLN A 100 -9.53 -3.02 -4.34
N GLY A 101 -9.44 -2.70 -3.06
CA GLY A 101 -9.72 -3.62 -1.96
C GLY A 101 -11.22 -3.85 -1.71
N PRO A 102 -11.56 -4.76 -0.79
CA PRO A 102 -12.94 -4.95 -0.34
C PRO A 102 -13.41 -3.74 0.49
N HIS A 103 -14.52 -3.13 0.09
CA HIS A 103 -15.09 -1.92 0.71
C HIS A 103 -16.16 -2.24 1.75
N TYR A 104 -15.98 -3.28 2.54
CA TYR A 104 -16.92 -3.66 3.58
C TYR A 104 -16.23 -4.37 4.73
N GLY A 105 -16.91 -4.40 5.85
CA GLY A 105 -16.47 -5.11 7.05
C GLY A 105 -17.49 -5.04 8.15
N TYR A 106 -17.06 -5.36 9.36
CA TYR A 106 -17.90 -5.40 10.54
C TYR A 106 -17.25 -4.66 11.70
N VAL A 107 -18.04 -3.93 12.46
CA VAL A 107 -17.63 -3.35 13.74
C VAL A 107 -18.03 -4.30 14.84
N ILE A 108 -17.06 -4.76 15.63
CA ILE A 108 -17.18 -5.67 16.75
C ILE A 108 -16.41 -5.03 17.91
N ASP A 109 -17.05 -4.82 19.05
CA ASP A 109 -16.42 -4.18 20.21
C ASP A 109 -15.68 -2.87 19.84
N GLU A 110 -16.38 -2.01 19.07
CA GLU A 110 -15.89 -0.71 18.58
C GLU A 110 -14.70 -0.77 17.59
N LYS A 111 -14.20 -1.96 17.26
CA LYS A 111 -13.13 -2.16 16.31
C LYS A 111 -13.66 -2.61 14.95
N PHE A 112 -13.14 -2.00 13.88
CA PHE A 112 -13.46 -2.39 12.50
C PHE A 112 -12.60 -3.56 12.06
N TYR A 113 -13.24 -4.54 11.40
CA TYR A 113 -12.62 -5.70 10.78
C TYR A 113 -13.06 -5.77 9.33
N ARG A 114 -12.13 -5.61 8.40
CA ARG A 114 -12.38 -5.65 6.96
C ARG A 114 -12.75 -7.06 6.49
N GLY A 115 -13.69 -7.15 5.54
CA GLY A 115 -14.07 -8.39 4.90
C GLY A 115 -15.17 -9.15 5.63
N HIS A 116 -15.25 -10.44 5.36
CA HIS A 116 -16.33 -11.29 5.89
C HIS A 116 -16.09 -11.67 7.35
N HIS A 117 -17.12 -11.59 8.16
CA HIS A 117 -17.12 -12.04 9.55
C HIS A 117 -18.28 -13.01 9.81
N ARG A 118 -18.00 -14.08 10.56
CA ARG A 118 -19.03 -15.02 11.05
C ARG A 118 -19.30 -14.71 12.52
N GLY A 119 -20.45 -14.15 12.84
CA GLY A 119 -20.82 -13.86 14.21
C GLY A 119 -21.56 -12.52 14.35
N VAL A 120 -21.66 -12.04 15.58
CA VAL A 120 -22.31 -10.77 15.91
C VAL A 120 -21.40 -9.61 15.53
N GLY A 121 -21.95 -8.62 14.83
CA GLY A 121 -21.22 -7.43 14.42
C GLY A 121 -22.08 -6.52 13.56
N ARG A 122 -21.81 -5.22 13.57
CA ARG A 122 -22.52 -4.26 12.73
C ARG A 122 -21.81 -4.15 11.37
N TYR A 123 -22.51 -4.52 10.31
CA TYR A 123 -22.01 -4.34 8.93
C TYR A 123 -21.74 -2.86 8.63
N VAL A 124 -20.63 -2.59 7.95
CA VAL A 124 -20.25 -1.25 7.49
C VAL A 124 -19.74 -1.32 6.06
N ASN A 125 -20.28 -0.45 5.20
CA ASN A 125 -19.71 -0.17 3.89
C ASN A 125 -18.65 0.93 4.05
N THR A 126 -17.42 0.66 3.60
CA THR A 126 -16.28 1.57 3.75
C THR A 126 -15.89 2.26 2.45
N GLN A 127 -16.66 2.12 1.37
CA GLN A 127 -16.29 2.63 0.05
C GLN A 127 -15.89 4.11 0.06
N GLU A 128 -16.68 4.96 0.71
CA GLU A 128 -16.36 6.39 0.82
C GLU A 128 -15.18 6.67 1.75
N LEU A 129 -15.06 5.95 2.87
CA LEU A 129 -13.93 6.09 3.78
C LEU A 129 -12.61 5.67 3.13
N ASP A 130 -12.61 4.55 2.41
CA ASP A 130 -11.46 4.05 1.66
C ASP A 130 -11.07 5.03 0.55
N ARG A 131 -12.05 5.58 -0.16
CA ARG A 131 -11.83 6.61 -1.17
C ARG A 131 -11.22 7.88 -0.60
N LEU A 132 -11.76 8.41 0.49
CA LEU A 132 -11.20 9.59 1.17
C LEU A 132 -9.78 9.33 1.68
N SER A 133 -9.53 8.15 2.23
CA SER A 133 -8.19 7.75 2.68
C SER A 133 -7.21 7.65 1.51
N ALA A 134 -7.64 7.09 0.37
CA ALA A 134 -6.84 7.03 -0.85
C ALA A 134 -6.51 8.43 -1.38
N LEU A 135 -7.49 9.34 -1.44
CA LEU A 135 -7.29 10.73 -1.88
C LEU A 135 -6.33 11.48 -0.95
N ARG A 136 -6.37 11.26 0.37
CA ARG A 136 -5.40 11.84 1.31
C ARG A 136 -3.97 11.37 1.02
N LEU A 137 -3.78 10.05 0.83
CA LEU A 137 -2.46 9.50 0.48
C LEU A 137 -1.95 10.05 -0.85
N MET A 138 -2.82 10.20 -1.85
CA MET A 138 -2.46 10.78 -3.14
C MET A 138 -2.12 12.26 -3.03
N SER A 139 -2.87 13.04 -2.26
CA SER A 139 -2.56 14.45 -1.99
C SER A 139 -1.18 14.60 -1.33
N GLN A 140 -0.85 13.73 -0.37
CA GLN A 140 0.49 13.70 0.24
C GLN A 140 1.57 13.34 -0.77
N ALA A 141 1.31 12.34 -1.64
CA ALA A 141 2.25 11.96 -2.69
C ALA A 141 2.53 13.10 -3.68
N VAL A 142 1.48 13.81 -4.11
CA VAL A 142 1.59 15.02 -4.96
C VAL A 142 2.45 16.08 -4.27
N GLY A 143 2.19 16.38 -3.01
CA GLY A 143 2.99 17.35 -2.24
C GLY A 143 4.47 16.98 -2.17
N LEU A 144 4.79 15.71 -1.96
CA LEU A 144 6.18 15.23 -1.91
C LEU A 144 6.88 15.29 -3.27
N VAL A 145 6.18 15.03 -4.38
CA VAL A 145 6.77 15.11 -5.72
C VAL A 145 7.01 16.55 -6.12
N MET A 146 6.10 17.48 -5.77
CA MET A 146 6.27 18.91 -6.05
C MET A 146 7.45 19.53 -5.30
N LEU A 147 7.82 19.00 -4.13
CA LEU A 147 8.97 19.46 -3.36
C LEU A 147 10.31 18.94 -3.93
N LYS A 148 10.29 17.87 -4.73
CA LYS A 148 11.47 17.27 -5.37
C LYS A 148 11.50 17.71 -6.83
N SER A 149 11.96 18.94 -7.11
CA SER A 149 12.10 19.43 -8.48
C SER A 149 13.13 18.62 -9.28
N ASP A 150 12.82 18.34 -10.53
CA ASP A 150 13.59 17.98 -11.71
C ASP A 150 13.78 16.51 -12.11
N ASP A 151 13.76 15.51 -11.23
CA ASP A 151 14.10 14.13 -11.67
C ASP A 151 12.91 13.15 -11.78
N ASN A 152 11.68 13.58 -11.47
CA ASN A 152 10.50 12.71 -11.36
C ASN A 152 9.28 13.17 -12.17
N SER A 153 9.46 13.82 -13.33
CA SER A 153 8.35 14.34 -14.15
C SER A 153 7.32 13.27 -14.49
N ASP A 154 7.77 12.06 -14.86
CA ASP A 154 6.88 10.94 -15.22
C ASP A 154 6.09 10.45 -14.01
N LEU A 155 6.75 10.24 -12.86
CA LEU A 155 6.08 9.87 -11.62
C LEU A 155 5.07 10.93 -11.18
N ALA A 156 5.42 12.21 -11.31
CA ALA A 156 4.52 13.32 -10.99
C ALA A 156 3.28 13.31 -11.90
N SER A 157 3.48 13.08 -13.19
CA SER A 157 2.40 12.99 -14.18
C SER A 157 1.45 11.83 -13.87
N ASP A 158 2.00 10.64 -13.58
CA ASP A 158 1.22 9.45 -13.26
C ASP A 158 0.39 9.65 -11.98
N ILE A 159 1.01 10.18 -10.92
CA ILE A 159 0.32 10.45 -9.64
C ILE A 159 -0.79 11.48 -9.83
N ASN A 160 -0.53 12.57 -10.54
CA ASN A 160 -1.53 13.61 -10.79
C ASN A 160 -2.69 13.10 -11.64
N TYR A 161 -2.40 12.30 -12.67
CA TYR A 161 -3.42 11.68 -13.51
C TYR A 161 -4.34 10.76 -12.70
N ASP A 162 -3.78 9.84 -11.92
CA ASP A 162 -4.56 8.93 -11.09
C ASP A 162 -5.32 9.68 -9.98
N PHE A 163 -4.71 10.71 -9.39
CA PHE A 163 -5.38 11.56 -8.40
C PHE A 163 -6.60 12.24 -8.98
N ALA A 164 -6.47 12.85 -10.17
CA ALA A 164 -7.59 13.45 -10.89
C ALA A 164 -8.65 12.41 -11.27
N ALA A 165 -8.24 11.24 -11.75
CA ALA A 165 -9.13 10.15 -12.10
C ALA A 165 -9.95 9.67 -10.87
N TYR A 166 -9.31 9.37 -9.76
CA TYR A 166 -10.00 8.93 -8.54
C TYR A 166 -10.90 10.02 -7.95
N PHE A 167 -10.54 11.28 -8.16
CA PHE A 167 -11.37 12.41 -7.76
C PHE A 167 -12.65 12.51 -8.61
N MET A 168 -12.51 12.35 -9.94
CA MET A 168 -13.62 12.49 -10.90
C MET A 168 -14.57 11.29 -10.94
N TYR A 169 -14.08 10.07 -10.76
CA TYR A 169 -14.83 8.82 -10.91
C TYR A 169 -15.67 8.41 -9.69
N GLY A 170 -15.82 9.28 -8.69
CA GLY A 170 -16.81 9.03 -7.65
C GLY A 170 -18.23 9.12 -8.23
N ARG A 171 -19.12 8.20 -7.85
CA ARG A 171 -20.52 8.10 -8.28
C ARG A 171 -21.34 9.40 -8.14
N GLU A 172 -20.81 10.39 -7.46
CA GLU A 172 -21.42 11.69 -7.24
C GLU A 172 -20.42 12.79 -7.64
N GLY A 173 -20.30 13.04 -8.95
CA GLY A 173 -19.51 14.14 -9.50
C GLY A 173 -19.88 15.56 -8.98
N GLY A 174 -20.86 15.64 -8.08
CA GLY A 174 -21.27 16.87 -7.38
C GLY A 174 -20.58 17.13 -6.04
N ASN A 175 -19.63 16.27 -5.60
CA ASN A 175 -19.06 16.34 -4.25
C ASN A 175 -17.66 16.99 -4.20
N ALA A 176 -17.38 17.98 -5.05
CA ALA A 176 -16.13 18.74 -5.02
C ALA A 176 -15.83 19.38 -3.65
N TRP A 177 -16.88 19.69 -2.85
CA TRP A 177 -16.74 20.17 -1.48
C TRP A 177 -16.04 19.20 -0.52
N LYS A 178 -16.05 17.89 -0.83
CA LYS A 178 -15.34 16.85 -0.04
C LYS A 178 -13.81 17.01 -0.09
N LEU A 179 -13.26 17.75 -1.07
CA LEU A 179 -11.86 18.13 -1.08
C LEU A 179 -11.44 18.98 0.13
N GLN A 180 -12.36 19.76 0.68
CA GLN A 180 -12.09 20.59 1.85
C GLN A 180 -11.77 19.75 3.10
N VAL A 181 -12.07 18.44 3.07
CA VAL A 181 -11.77 17.50 4.16
C VAL A 181 -10.35 16.93 4.03
N LEU A 182 -9.65 17.19 2.92
CA LEU A 182 -8.28 16.72 2.66
C LEU A 182 -7.20 17.67 3.19
N THR A 183 -7.58 18.89 3.56
CA THR A 183 -6.72 19.89 4.19
C THR A 183 -6.88 19.87 5.68
#